data_9d3df50e6ce2d055dc44991230b487c8
#
_entry.id   9d3df50e6ce2d055dc44991230b487c8
#
_cell.length_a   1.000
_cell.length_b   1.000
_cell.length_c   1.000
_cell.angle_alpha   90.00
_cell.angle_beta   90.00
_cell.angle_gamma   90.00
#
_symmetry.space_group_name_H-M   'P 1'
#
loop_
_entity.id
_entity.type
_entity.pdbx_description
1 polymer ?
#
loop_
_entity_poly.entity_id
_entity_poly.type
_entity_poly.pdbx_seq_one_letter_code
_entity_poly.pdbx_strand_id
1 'polypeptide(L)'
;MPKFYDKRTLNHEQAVAWAKQQILDMRFAFNETHTEAGIDAFVELADPQTGAAAACFLGVQVKTQEQFSAENADQFSFYADGEDLTYWNSSQIPVLLLVCKARTSEAYAIFVQEYFKIPENRTKKTIIFNKQNHRFASGENWQRRLLEASVPRSRGLAFPPAPSSEDLSSNLLEVIPPETVYSGTTTLKDRRDVVEALKRLNSPATELIVRGDTVWTVHSLYESVWSSIVKNASIKPTPFSELAFHNEAAKRDYARELLNLCLNARLRLEEIFWSRDEEMFIYSPRRDHGKRVRKSVKSDRRETKVGLLHVTERNGRIVRCRHLAMMAKFVDIGNRYFLQVDPTWYFSRNGRKHPRWEDLIRTIRIMQKEREYHSTLRLWREVLTQEGDLARTGYSFLRFGDYLKFESPVSVPDELWKTMSDAAAEVDLDQKLLEFDK
;
A
#
# COMPACT_ATOMS: atom_id res chain seq x y z
N MET A 1 66.74 -19.17 -21.79
CA MET A 1 66.04 -17.88 -21.83
C MET A 1 65.32 -17.69 -20.50
N PRO A 2 65.40 -16.53 -19.87
CA PRO A 2 64.63 -16.28 -18.63
C PRO A 2 63.14 -16.34 -18.93
N LYS A 3 62.37 -16.95 -18.02
CA LYS A 3 60.89 -16.97 -18.08
C LYS A 3 60.37 -15.68 -17.46
N PHE A 4 59.51 -14.97 -18.13
CA PHE A 4 58.86 -13.74 -17.64
C PHE A 4 57.39 -14.05 -17.36
N TYR A 5 56.89 -13.50 -16.26
CA TYR A 5 55.45 -13.49 -16.02
C TYR A 5 54.75 -12.42 -16.85
N ASP A 6 53.61 -12.75 -17.42
CA ASP A 6 52.81 -11.76 -18.13
C ASP A 6 52.30 -10.70 -17.16
N LYS A 7 52.57 -9.45 -17.45
CA LYS A 7 52.19 -8.30 -16.65
C LYS A 7 50.66 -8.17 -16.49
N ARG A 8 49.91 -8.55 -17.53
CA ARG A 8 48.43 -8.50 -17.48
C ARG A 8 47.89 -9.54 -16.50
N THR A 9 48.41 -10.76 -16.54
CA THR A 9 48.07 -11.80 -15.60
C THR A 9 48.34 -11.37 -14.15
N LEU A 10 49.51 -10.81 -13.87
CA LEU A 10 49.82 -10.32 -12.52
C LEU A 10 48.91 -9.21 -12.05
N ASN A 11 48.56 -8.25 -12.91
CA ASN A 11 47.63 -7.17 -12.56
C ASN A 11 46.23 -7.73 -12.30
N HIS A 12 45.79 -8.73 -13.04
CA HIS A 12 44.50 -9.39 -12.84
C HIS A 12 44.48 -10.14 -11.50
N GLU A 13 45.46 -10.97 -11.21
CA GLU A 13 45.60 -11.66 -9.93
C GLU A 13 45.56 -10.71 -8.71
N GLN A 14 46.28 -9.58 -8.81
CA GLN A 14 46.26 -8.53 -7.80
C GLN A 14 44.85 -7.93 -7.59
N ALA A 15 44.12 -7.70 -8.69
CA ALA A 15 42.79 -7.16 -8.63
C ALA A 15 41.76 -8.16 -8.03
N VAL A 16 41.88 -9.45 -8.38
CA VAL A 16 41.07 -10.53 -7.79
C VAL A 16 41.36 -10.65 -6.27
N ALA A 17 42.64 -10.63 -5.89
CA ALA A 17 43.03 -10.67 -4.48
C ALA A 17 42.51 -9.47 -3.69
N TRP A 18 42.56 -8.28 -4.29
CA TRP A 18 41.98 -7.08 -3.68
C TRP A 18 40.45 -7.18 -3.57
N ALA A 19 39.76 -7.63 -4.61
CA ALA A 19 38.31 -7.83 -4.57
C ALA A 19 37.90 -8.83 -3.49
N LYS A 20 38.65 -9.94 -3.38
CA LYS A 20 38.48 -10.93 -2.30
C LYS A 20 38.56 -10.30 -0.93
N GLN A 21 39.59 -9.49 -0.69
CA GLN A 21 39.74 -8.81 0.61
C GLN A 21 38.52 -7.91 0.91
N GLN A 22 38.05 -7.12 -0.07
CA GLN A 22 36.88 -6.26 0.13
C GLN A 22 35.61 -7.06 0.47
N ILE A 23 35.39 -8.21 -0.18
CA ILE A 23 34.23 -9.08 0.06
C ILE A 23 34.34 -9.75 1.45
N LEU A 24 35.54 -10.23 1.83
CA LEU A 24 35.78 -10.81 3.16
C LEU A 24 35.58 -9.79 4.27
N ASP A 25 35.98 -8.54 4.09
CA ASP A 25 35.78 -7.43 5.03
C ASP A 25 34.28 -7.16 5.26
N MET A 26 33.42 -7.45 4.27
CA MET A 26 31.97 -7.43 4.35
C MET A 26 31.36 -8.70 4.96
N ARG A 27 32.19 -9.63 5.45
CA ARG A 27 31.80 -10.93 6.06
C ARG A 27 31.09 -11.89 5.10
N PHE A 28 31.40 -11.84 3.81
CA PHE A 28 30.92 -12.79 2.80
C PHE A 28 32.05 -13.72 2.37
N ALA A 29 31.71 -14.96 2.00
CA ALA A 29 32.68 -15.90 1.49
C ALA A 29 33.00 -15.61 0.02
N PHE A 30 34.28 -15.70 -0.38
CA PHE A 30 34.73 -15.49 -1.74
C PHE A 30 35.41 -16.77 -2.24
N ASN A 31 34.78 -17.44 -3.18
CA ASN A 31 35.23 -18.72 -3.74
C ASN A 31 35.73 -18.50 -5.16
N GLU A 32 37.04 -18.46 -5.34
CA GLU A 32 37.67 -18.30 -6.67
C GLU A 32 37.36 -19.48 -7.57
N THR A 33 37.09 -19.20 -8.84
CA THR A 33 36.91 -20.23 -9.86
C THR A 33 38.25 -20.51 -10.58
N HIS A 34 38.51 -21.74 -10.89
CA HIS A 34 39.69 -22.17 -11.64
C HIS A 34 39.37 -22.43 -13.12
N THR A 35 38.18 -22.07 -13.56
CA THR A 35 37.73 -22.27 -14.96
C THR A 35 37.57 -20.91 -15.62
N GLU A 36 38.08 -20.80 -16.85
CA GLU A 36 38.12 -19.56 -17.63
C GLU A 36 36.74 -19.17 -18.25
N ALA A 37 35.64 -19.46 -17.60
CA ALA A 37 34.30 -19.28 -18.16
C ALA A 37 33.68 -17.89 -17.92
N GLY A 38 34.47 -16.84 -17.66
CA GLY A 38 33.96 -15.48 -17.57
C GLY A 38 33.34 -15.07 -16.25
N ILE A 39 33.58 -15.85 -15.16
CA ILE A 39 33.31 -15.49 -13.75
C ILE A 39 34.56 -15.90 -12.94
N ASP A 40 35.17 -14.92 -12.26
CA ASP A 40 36.42 -15.15 -11.53
C ASP A 40 36.16 -15.72 -10.13
N ALA A 41 34.97 -15.47 -9.54
CA ALA A 41 34.61 -16.01 -8.24
C ALA A 41 33.09 -16.08 -8.04
N PHE A 42 32.69 -16.97 -7.13
CA PHE A 42 31.36 -16.98 -6.55
C PHE A 42 31.42 -16.46 -5.12
N VAL A 43 30.56 -15.49 -4.81
CA VAL A 43 30.42 -14.95 -3.47
C VAL A 43 29.19 -15.58 -2.84
N GLU A 44 29.37 -16.25 -1.71
CA GLU A 44 28.28 -16.72 -0.86
C GLU A 44 28.01 -15.66 0.20
N LEU A 45 26.75 -15.22 0.26
CA LEU A 45 26.31 -14.21 1.21
C LEU A 45 25.93 -14.83 2.54
N ALA A 46 26.18 -14.09 3.59
CA ALA A 46 25.82 -14.44 4.95
C ALA A 46 25.06 -13.28 5.60
N ASP A 47 24.30 -13.59 6.62
CA ASP A 47 23.66 -12.59 7.47
C ASP A 47 24.75 -11.78 8.19
N PRO A 48 24.83 -10.46 8.01
CA PRO A 48 25.89 -9.64 8.59
C PRO A 48 25.89 -9.61 10.13
N GLN A 49 24.75 -9.89 10.77
CA GLN A 49 24.61 -9.84 12.22
C GLN A 49 24.95 -11.19 12.85
N THR A 50 24.44 -12.28 12.29
CA THR A 50 24.61 -13.62 12.87
C THR A 50 25.75 -14.40 12.25
N GLY A 51 26.20 -14.03 11.04
CA GLY A 51 27.18 -14.78 10.27
C GLY A 51 26.61 -16.06 9.62
N ALA A 52 25.30 -16.28 9.71
CA ALA A 52 24.67 -17.45 9.13
C ALA A 52 24.72 -17.40 7.60
N ALA A 53 25.21 -18.47 6.96
CA ALA A 53 25.22 -18.57 5.50
C ALA A 53 23.79 -18.59 4.95
N ALA A 54 23.52 -17.77 3.94
CA ALA A 54 22.16 -17.58 3.39
C ALA A 54 21.86 -18.52 2.22
N ALA A 55 22.83 -19.35 1.77
CA ALA A 55 22.75 -20.13 0.52
C ALA A 55 22.40 -19.28 -0.71
N CYS A 56 22.75 -18.01 -0.68
CA CYS A 56 22.58 -17.03 -1.76
C CYS A 56 23.94 -16.73 -2.38
N PHE A 57 24.00 -16.81 -3.70
CA PHE A 57 25.25 -16.67 -4.44
C PHE A 57 25.14 -15.58 -5.48
N LEU A 58 26.27 -14.91 -5.76
CA LEU A 58 26.46 -14.04 -6.91
C LEU A 58 27.79 -14.36 -7.57
N GLY A 59 27.86 -14.12 -8.88
CA GLY A 59 29.10 -14.22 -9.64
C GLY A 59 29.85 -12.90 -9.63
N VAL A 60 31.16 -12.94 -9.51
CA VAL A 60 32.04 -11.76 -9.62
C VAL A 60 32.96 -11.92 -10.82
N GLN A 61 32.93 -10.92 -11.70
CA GLN A 61 33.89 -10.80 -12.79
C GLN A 61 34.78 -9.58 -12.53
N VAL A 62 36.06 -9.78 -12.54
CA VAL A 62 37.09 -8.73 -12.35
C VAL A 62 37.75 -8.41 -13.65
N LYS A 63 37.75 -7.16 -14.07
CA LYS A 63 38.48 -6.66 -15.24
C LYS A 63 39.45 -5.59 -14.81
N THR A 64 40.66 -5.59 -15.36
CA THR A 64 41.71 -4.60 -15.06
C THR A 64 41.98 -3.70 -16.27
N GLN A 65 42.12 -2.41 -16.02
CA GLN A 65 42.53 -1.42 -17.01
C GLN A 65 43.70 -0.60 -16.47
N GLU A 66 44.73 -0.32 -17.29
CA GLU A 66 45.81 0.59 -16.91
C GLU A 66 45.31 2.04 -16.81
N GLN A 67 44.42 2.42 -17.74
CA GLN A 67 43.70 3.70 -17.75
C GLN A 67 42.25 3.46 -18.15
N PHE A 68 41.35 4.17 -17.52
CA PHE A 68 39.92 4.08 -17.87
C PHE A 68 39.63 4.78 -19.19
N SER A 69 38.81 4.17 -20.03
CA SER A 69 38.44 4.73 -21.32
C SER A 69 37.45 5.87 -21.19
N ALA A 70 37.59 6.94 -21.97
CA ALA A 70 36.75 8.14 -21.94
C ALA A 70 36.51 8.68 -20.50
N GLU A 71 37.58 8.65 -19.70
CA GLU A 71 37.55 9.06 -18.30
C GLU A 71 37.44 10.58 -18.16
N ASN A 72 36.52 11.04 -17.32
CA ASN A 72 36.40 12.43 -16.88
C ASN A 72 36.22 12.50 -15.35
N ALA A 73 35.84 13.67 -14.82
CA ALA A 73 35.65 13.84 -13.38
C ALA A 73 34.53 12.94 -12.81
N ASP A 74 33.46 12.70 -13.58
CA ASP A 74 32.23 12.07 -13.09
C ASP A 74 32.08 10.61 -13.52
N GLN A 75 32.65 10.22 -14.65
CA GLN A 75 32.41 8.90 -15.25
C GLN A 75 33.57 8.42 -16.11
N PHE A 76 33.50 7.12 -16.45
CA PHE A 76 34.34 6.50 -17.48
C PHE A 76 33.53 5.39 -18.17
N SER A 77 34.06 4.89 -19.26
CA SER A 77 33.45 3.81 -20.04
C SER A 77 34.27 2.52 -19.99
N PHE A 78 33.59 1.40 -20.01
CA PHE A 78 34.16 0.07 -20.16
C PHE A 78 33.52 -0.62 -21.36
N TYR A 79 34.34 -1.08 -22.31
CA TYR A 79 33.87 -1.88 -23.45
C TYR A 79 33.85 -3.35 -23.05
N ALA A 80 32.69 -3.99 -23.10
CA ALA A 80 32.56 -5.43 -22.88
C ALA A 80 32.41 -6.17 -24.21
N ASP A 81 33.01 -7.34 -24.32
CA ASP A 81 32.82 -8.21 -25.45
C ASP A 81 31.35 -8.70 -25.53
N GLY A 82 30.89 -8.94 -26.76
CA GLY A 82 29.53 -9.45 -26.96
C GLY A 82 29.32 -10.85 -26.40
N GLU A 83 30.33 -11.69 -26.37
CA GLU A 83 30.28 -13.01 -25.75
C GLU A 83 30.21 -12.90 -24.24
N ASP A 84 31.05 -12.06 -23.63
CA ASP A 84 31.01 -11.74 -22.20
C ASP A 84 29.61 -11.23 -21.78
N LEU A 85 29.06 -10.26 -22.52
CA LEU A 85 27.74 -9.69 -22.22
C LEU A 85 26.61 -10.72 -22.33
N THR A 86 26.66 -11.59 -23.33
CA THR A 86 25.68 -12.66 -23.52
C THR A 86 25.76 -13.63 -22.34
N TYR A 87 26.96 -14.04 -21.97
CA TYR A 87 27.19 -14.94 -20.85
C TYR A 87 26.70 -14.36 -19.51
N TRP A 88 27.07 -13.11 -19.18
CA TRP A 88 26.68 -12.48 -17.94
C TRP A 88 25.16 -12.21 -17.86
N ASN A 89 24.55 -11.78 -18.96
CA ASN A 89 23.11 -11.51 -18.99
C ASN A 89 22.25 -12.79 -18.94
N SER A 90 22.76 -13.91 -19.45
CA SER A 90 22.06 -15.20 -19.40
C SER A 90 22.22 -15.94 -18.06
N SER A 91 23.10 -15.45 -17.18
CA SER A 91 23.32 -16.05 -15.87
C SER A 91 22.07 -16.02 -15.00
N GLN A 92 21.77 -17.15 -14.33
CA GLN A 92 20.66 -17.24 -13.38
C GLN A 92 20.96 -16.58 -12.03
N ILE A 93 22.24 -16.34 -11.73
CA ILE A 93 22.66 -15.59 -10.55
C ILE A 93 23.09 -14.18 -10.96
N PRO A 94 22.96 -13.19 -10.05
CA PRO A 94 23.46 -11.84 -10.31
C PRO A 94 24.96 -11.85 -10.60
N VAL A 95 25.39 -11.09 -11.60
CA VAL A 95 26.80 -10.94 -11.95
C VAL A 95 27.24 -9.53 -11.61
N LEU A 96 28.21 -9.42 -10.68
CA LEU A 96 28.88 -8.19 -10.32
C LEU A 96 30.12 -8.02 -11.20
N LEU A 97 30.10 -7.03 -12.08
CA LEU A 97 31.27 -6.64 -12.86
C LEU A 97 32.08 -5.61 -12.07
N LEU A 98 33.29 -5.96 -11.68
CA LEU A 98 34.29 -5.09 -11.07
C LEU A 98 35.30 -4.64 -12.12
N VAL A 99 35.49 -3.32 -12.30
CA VAL A 99 36.51 -2.74 -13.13
C VAL A 99 37.52 -2.05 -12.25
N CYS A 100 38.75 -2.59 -12.19
CA CYS A 100 39.82 -2.12 -11.32
C CYS A 100 40.90 -1.37 -12.16
N LYS A 101 41.41 -0.26 -11.63
CA LYS A 101 42.56 0.43 -12.19
C LYS A 101 43.80 -0.28 -11.72
N ALA A 102 44.61 -0.74 -12.68
CA ALA A 102 45.82 -1.52 -12.40
C ALA A 102 46.77 -0.77 -11.41
N ARG A 103 47.28 -1.50 -10.42
CA ARG A 103 48.23 -0.99 -9.43
C ARG A 103 47.68 0.08 -8.47
N THR A 104 46.38 0.24 -8.43
CA THR A 104 45.72 1.14 -7.48
C THR A 104 44.61 0.38 -6.74
N SER A 105 44.09 0.94 -5.65
CA SER A 105 42.91 0.45 -4.98
C SER A 105 41.62 1.12 -5.50
N GLU A 106 41.68 1.65 -6.73
CA GLU A 106 40.53 2.28 -7.36
C GLU A 106 39.74 1.25 -8.17
N ALA A 107 38.52 0.97 -7.74
CA ALA A 107 37.64 0.02 -8.40
C ALA A 107 36.19 0.52 -8.40
N TYR A 108 35.43 0.07 -9.40
CA TYR A 108 34.04 0.40 -9.61
C TYR A 108 33.26 -0.86 -9.97
N ALA A 109 32.01 -0.94 -9.49
CA ALA A 109 31.19 -2.11 -9.69
C ALA A 109 29.78 -1.78 -10.14
N ILE A 110 29.22 -2.68 -10.96
CA ILE A 110 27.80 -2.70 -11.34
C ILE A 110 27.28 -4.12 -11.37
N PHE A 111 25.99 -4.30 -11.17
CA PHE A 111 25.29 -5.54 -11.50
C PHE A 111 24.93 -5.53 -12.99
N VAL A 112 25.46 -6.46 -13.77
CA VAL A 112 25.32 -6.48 -15.23
C VAL A 112 23.86 -6.59 -15.64
N GLN A 113 23.11 -7.52 -15.04
CA GLN A 113 21.71 -7.71 -15.40
C GLN A 113 20.84 -6.49 -15.03
N GLU A 114 21.17 -5.76 -13.96
CA GLU A 114 20.45 -4.52 -13.60
C GLU A 114 20.75 -3.38 -14.58
N TYR A 115 22.00 -3.23 -14.97
CA TYR A 115 22.41 -2.21 -15.94
C TYR A 115 21.69 -2.39 -17.28
N PHE A 116 21.56 -3.64 -17.76
CA PHE A 116 20.91 -3.96 -19.04
C PHE A 116 19.39 -4.13 -18.94
N LYS A 117 18.78 -4.05 -17.76
CA LYS A 117 17.33 -3.89 -17.63
C LYS A 117 16.85 -2.55 -18.18
N ILE A 118 17.69 -1.53 -18.15
CA ILE A 118 17.41 -0.21 -18.69
C ILE A 118 17.39 -0.31 -20.22
N PRO A 119 16.27 0.03 -20.91
CA PRO A 119 16.10 -0.18 -22.35
C PRO A 119 17.19 0.47 -23.19
N GLU A 120 17.64 1.67 -22.82
CA GLU A 120 18.65 2.46 -23.53
C GLU A 120 20.05 1.81 -23.52
N ASN A 121 20.29 0.87 -22.62
CA ASN A 121 21.57 0.19 -22.48
C ASN A 121 21.62 -1.13 -23.26
N ARG A 122 20.46 -1.75 -23.56
CA ARG A 122 20.37 -3.11 -24.11
C ARG A 122 21.12 -3.36 -25.44
N THR A 123 21.23 -2.33 -26.23
CA THR A 123 21.90 -2.42 -27.54
C THR A 123 23.37 -2.01 -27.52
N LYS A 124 23.85 -1.55 -26.35
CA LYS A 124 25.23 -1.01 -26.24
C LYS A 124 26.18 -2.08 -25.72
N LYS A 125 27.40 -2.10 -26.26
CA LYS A 125 28.51 -2.88 -25.72
C LYS A 125 29.37 -2.09 -24.73
N THR A 126 29.05 -0.81 -24.51
CA THR A 126 29.78 0.08 -23.63
C THR A 126 28.98 0.31 -22.34
N ILE A 127 29.61 0.02 -21.24
CA ILE A 127 29.06 0.22 -19.90
C ILE A 127 29.61 1.52 -19.32
N ILE A 128 28.77 2.41 -18.86
CA ILE A 128 29.17 3.69 -18.26
C ILE A 128 29.20 3.54 -16.74
N PHE A 129 30.35 3.82 -16.17
CA PHE A 129 30.54 3.83 -14.71
C PHE A 129 30.53 5.27 -14.21
N ASN A 130 29.59 5.59 -13.33
CA ASN A 130 29.57 6.83 -12.58
C ASN A 130 30.50 6.71 -11.37
N LYS A 131 31.48 7.61 -11.23
CA LYS A 131 32.54 7.51 -10.21
C LYS A 131 32.02 7.67 -8.79
N GLN A 132 30.97 8.42 -8.59
CA GLN A 132 30.36 8.61 -7.28
C GLN A 132 29.51 7.42 -6.86
N ASN A 133 28.64 6.92 -7.78
CA ASN A 133 27.64 5.91 -7.44
C ASN A 133 28.15 4.47 -7.55
N HIS A 134 29.18 4.22 -8.39
CA HIS A 134 29.67 2.88 -8.66
C HIS A 134 31.02 2.57 -8.00
N ARG A 135 31.57 3.51 -7.22
CA ARG A 135 32.84 3.25 -6.50
C ARG A 135 32.66 2.06 -5.57
N PHE A 136 33.53 1.05 -5.75
CA PHE A 136 33.49 -0.17 -4.95
C PHE A 136 34.54 -0.10 -3.82
N ALA A 137 34.06 -0.35 -2.61
CA ALA A 137 34.88 -0.53 -1.42
C ALA A 137 34.08 -1.30 -0.37
N SER A 138 34.75 -2.00 0.53
CA SER A 138 34.10 -2.64 1.67
C SER A 138 33.38 -1.61 2.52
N GLY A 139 32.18 -1.93 2.97
CA GLY A 139 31.34 -1.07 3.82
C GLY A 139 29.86 -1.40 3.72
N GLU A 140 29.06 -0.84 4.62
CA GLU A 140 27.63 -1.15 4.76
C GLU A 140 26.83 -0.92 3.48
N ASN A 141 27.18 0.10 2.69
CA ASN A 141 26.46 0.39 1.44
C ASN A 141 26.60 -0.76 0.43
N TRP A 142 27.84 -1.24 0.17
CA TRP A 142 28.03 -2.35 -0.75
C TRP A 142 27.59 -3.69 -0.15
N GLN A 143 27.80 -3.90 1.15
CA GLN A 143 27.27 -5.08 1.83
C GLN A 143 25.76 -5.20 1.61
N ARG A 144 25.00 -4.12 1.78
CA ARG A 144 23.57 -4.08 1.52
C ARG A 144 23.23 -4.33 0.05
N ARG A 145 23.93 -3.65 -0.88
CA ARG A 145 23.68 -3.82 -2.32
C ARG A 145 23.90 -5.26 -2.81
N LEU A 146 24.91 -5.95 -2.28
CA LEU A 146 25.18 -7.35 -2.59
C LEU A 146 24.06 -8.25 -2.08
N LEU A 147 23.59 -8.01 -0.87
CA LEU A 147 22.45 -8.72 -0.30
C LEU A 147 21.17 -8.51 -1.11
N GLU A 148 20.83 -7.28 -1.45
CA GLU A 148 19.64 -6.91 -2.23
C GLU A 148 19.63 -7.55 -3.63
N ALA A 149 20.78 -7.57 -4.30
CA ALA A 149 20.87 -8.09 -5.67
C ALA A 149 20.72 -9.62 -5.74
N SER A 150 21.09 -10.35 -4.71
CA SER A 150 21.10 -11.81 -4.70
C SER A 150 19.79 -12.44 -4.23
N VAL A 151 18.87 -11.65 -3.66
CA VAL A 151 17.57 -12.15 -3.23
C VAL A 151 16.70 -12.48 -4.44
N PRO A 152 16.35 -13.76 -4.67
CA PRO A 152 15.33 -14.09 -5.64
C PRO A 152 14.01 -13.46 -5.19
N ARG A 153 13.46 -12.53 -5.95
CA ARG A 153 12.18 -11.84 -5.66
C ARG A 153 11.01 -12.79 -5.36
N SER A 154 11.18 -14.08 -5.60
CA SER A 154 10.17 -15.12 -5.43
C SER A 154 10.22 -15.88 -4.10
N ARG A 155 11.25 -15.73 -3.27
CA ARG A 155 11.44 -16.60 -2.08
C ARG A 155 11.20 -15.96 -0.72
N GLY A 156 10.81 -14.71 -0.64
CA GLY A 156 10.38 -14.10 0.64
C GLY A 156 11.43 -14.13 1.76
N LEU A 157 12.72 -14.24 1.44
CA LEU A 157 13.79 -14.03 2.39
C LEU A 157 13.86 -12.54 2.67
N ALA A 158 13.20 -12.12 3.74
CA ALA A 158 13.31 -10.77 4.25
C ALA A 158 14.70 -10.60 4.85
N PHE A 159 15.64 -10.04 4.08
CA PHE A 159 16.78 -9.39 4.71
C PHE A 159 16.26 -8.21 5.52
N PRO A 160 16.83 -7.93 6.68
CA PRO A 160 16.43 -6.75 7.39
C PRO A 160 16.60 -5.56 6.44
N PRO A 161 15.54 -4.81 6.16
CA PRO A 161 15.67 -3.59 5.37
C PRO A 161 16.66 -2.67 6.07
N ALA A 162 17.30 -1.82 5.28
CA ALA A 162 18.07 -0.73 5.88
C ALA A 162 17.21 -0.07 6.97
N PRO A 163 17.77 0.23 8.15
CA PRO A 163 17.03 0.87 9.20
C PRO A 163 16.65 2.28 8.77
N SER A 164 15.54 2.38 8.07
CA SER A 164 14.82 3.62 7.85
C SER A 164 13.50 3.42 8.56
N SER A 165 13.27 4.21 9.59
CA SER A 165 11.96 4.28 10.18
C SER A 165 10.99 4.77 9.11
N GLU A 166 9.89 4.10 8.97
CA GLU A 166 8.81 4.48 8.08
C GLU A 166 7.56 4.75 8.90
N ASP A 167 6.94 5.91 8.68
CA ASP A 167 5.64 6.22 9.22
C ASP A 167 4.57 5.45 8.44
N LEU A 168 4.07 4.39 9.03
CA LEU A 168 2.97 3.61 8.47
C LEU A 168 1.63 4.20 8.90
N SER A 169 0.77 4.47 7.93
CA SER A 169 -0.63 4.80 8.17
C SER A 169 -1.48 3.54 7.99
N SER A 170 -2.19 3.15 9.05
CA SER A 170 -3.15 2.06 8.94
C SER A 170 -4.43 2.51 8.23
N ASN A 171 -5.35 1.57 7.99
CA ASN A 171 -6.73 1.85 7.58
C ASN A 171 -7.70 1.96 8.78
N LEU A 172 -7.19 2.13 9.99
CA LEU A 172 -7.94 2.27 11.22
C LEU A 172 -8.14 3.76 11.54
N LEU A 173 -9.34 4.27 11.30
CA LEU A 173 -9.71 5.64 11.59
C LEU A 173 -10.19 5.75 13.04
N GLU A 174 -9.63 6.68 13.80
CA GLU A 174 -10.05 6.89 15.18
C GLU A 174 -11.53 7.31 15.26
N VAL A 175 -12.26 6.70 16.19
CA VAL A 175 -13.68 6.98 16.42
C VAL A 175 -13.83 7.78 17.70
N ILE A 176 -14.53 8.91 17.60
CA ILE A 176 -14.99 9.70 18.73
C ILE A 176 -16.48 9.41 18.90
N PRO A 177 -16.84 8.46 19.77
CA PRO A 177 -18.21 8.01 19.94
C PRO A 177 -19.08 9.08 20.62
N PRO A 178 -20.42 8.91 20.64
CA PRO A 178 -21.30 9.76 21.43
C PRO A 178 -20.93 9.68 22.91
N GLU A 179 -21.06 10.76 23.63
CA GLU A 179 -20.75 10.78 25.07
C GLU A 179 -21.76 9.95 25.88
N THR A 180 -23.07 10.06 25.54
CA THR A 180 -24.17 9.48 26.28
C THR A 180 -25.09 8.67 25.36
N VAL A 181 -25.53 7.53 25.85
CA VAL A 181 -26.63 6.75 25.30
C VAL A 181 -27.79 6.81 26.27
N TYR A 182 -28.98 7.01 25.76
CA TYR A 182 -30.21 7.04 26.55
C TYR A 182 -30.98 5.73 26.38
N SER A 183 -31.54 5.23 27.48
CA SER A 183 -32.48 4.12 27.45
C SER A 183 -33.78 4.52 28.12
N GLY A 184 -34.88 3.92 27.66
CA GLY A 184 -36.20 4.17 28.27
C GLY A 184 -37.24 3.17 27.79
N THR A 185 -38.26 2.92 28.65
CA THR A 185 -39.30 1.93 28.36
C THR A 185 -40.34 2.48 27.40
N THR A 186 -40.68 1.68 26.38
CA THR A 186 -41.69 1.99 25.36
C THR A 186 -42.78 0.92 25.33
N THR A 187 -43.95 1.27 24.84
CA THR A 187 -45.06 0.36 24.59
C THR A 187 -45.09 -0.10 23.10
N LEU A 188 -44.25 0.48 22.27
CA LEU A 188 -44.14 0.12 20.87
C LEU A 188 -43.39 -1.20 20.71
N LYS A 189 -43.81 -2.04 19.75
CA LYS A 189 -43.35 -3.43 19.66
C LYS A 189 -41.94 -3.59 19.18
N ASP A 190 -41.56 -2.76 18.24
CA ASP A 190 -40.26 -2.91 17.55
C ASP A 190 -39.67 -1.55 17.10
N ARG A 191 -38.47 -1.60 16.57
CA ARG A 191 -37.76 -0.45 16.04
C ARG A 191 -38.52 0.26 14.92
N ARG A 192 -39.24 -0.48 14.07
CA ARG A 192 -39.98 0.08 12.94
C ARG A 192 -41.10 0.96 13.42
N ASP A 193 -41.87 0.48 14.40
CA ASP A 193 -42.97 1.24 15.04
C ASP A 193 -42.46 2.54 15.65
N VAL A 194 -41.35 2.51 16.37
CA VAL A 194 -40.70 3.71 16.95
C VAL A 194 -40.28 4.71 15.88
N VAL A 195 -39.61 4.25 14.81
CA VAL A 195 -39.18 5.11 13.69
C VAL A 195 -40.38 5.73 12.96
N GLU A 196 -41.46 4.98 12.78
CA GLU A 196 -42.67 5.51 12.15
C GLU A 196 -43.38 6.53 13.04
N ALA A 197 -43.43 6.31 14.36
CA ALA A 197 -43.98 7.28 15.30
C ALA A 197 -43.18 8.59 15.26
N LEU A 198 -41.84 8.52 15.28
CA LEU A 198 -40.96 9.68 15.17
C LEU A 198 -41.13 10.44 13.84
N LYS A 199 -41.30 9.73 12.74
CA LYS A 199 -41.57 10.35 11.44
C LYS A 199 -42.87 11.15 11.43
N ARG A 200 -43.93 10.60 12.04
CA ARG A 200 -45.24 11.32 12.22
C ARG A 200 -45.10 12.59 13.02
N LEU A 201 -44.16 12.61 13.95
CA LEU A 201 -43.84 13.78 14.78
C LEU A 201 -42.83 14.75 14.12
N ASN A 202 -42.51 14.57 12.81
CA ASN A 202 -41.52 15.34 12.05
C ASN A 202 -40.10 15.36 12.68
N SER A 203 -39.78 14.33 13.45
CA SER A 203 -38.46 14.17 14.07
C SER A 203 -37.85 12.81 13.68
N PRO A 204 -37.41 12.63 12.42
CA PRO A 204 -36.93 11.35 11.97
C PRO A 204 -35.57 11.01 12.57
N ALA A 205 -35.58 10.25 13.67
CA ALA A 205 -34.38 9.63 14.24
C ALA A 205 -34.31 8.16 13.83
N THR A 206 -33.13 7.74 13.39
CA THR A 206 -32.86 6.36 12.95
C THR A 206 -31.83 5.64 13.80
N GLU A 207 -31.12 6.37 14.65
CA GLU A 207 -30.03 5.90 15.52
C GLU A 207 -30.58 5.37 16.83
N LEU A 208 -31.40 4.33 16.72
CA LEU A 208 -32.02 3.68 17.84
C LEU A 208 -32.16 2.18 17.63
N ILE A 209 -32.12 1.44 18.73
CA ILE A 209 -32.44 0.02 18.80
C ILE A 209 -33.57 -0.21 19.82
N VAL A 210 -34.33 -1.27 19.62
CA VAL A 210 -35.36 -1.71 20.56
C VAL A 210 -35.07 -3.13 20.98
N ARG A 211 -35.02 -3.37 22.27
CA ARG A 211 -34.81 -4.70 22.86
C ARG A 211 -35.81 -4.93 23.96
N GLY A 212 -36.67 -5.89 23.76
CA GLY A 212 -37.86 -6.06 24.64
C GLY A 212 -38.74 -4.80 24.63
N ASP A 213 -38.98 -4.21 25.77
CA ASP A 213 -39.72 -2.98 25.95
C ASP A 213 -38.84 -1.73 26.06
N THR A 214 -37.54 -1.85 25.77
CA THR A 214 -36.58 -0.77 25.99
C THR A 214 -36.02 -0.25 24.68
N VAL A 215 -36.14 1.08 24.49
CA VAL A 215 -35.45 1.84 23.43
C VAL A 215 -34.08 2.24 23.94
N TRP A 216 -33.05 2.08 23.08
CA TRP A 216 -31.71 2.61 23.26
C TRP A 216 -31.37 3.52 22.11
N THR A 217 -30.87 4.73 22.37
CA THR A 217 -30.59 5.74 21.35
C THR A 217 -29.51 6.71 21.79
N VAL A 218 -28.88 7.36 20.84
CA VAL A 218 -27.91 8.47 21.05
C VAL A 218 -28.63 9.83 21.18
N HIS A 219 -29.91 9.88 20.82
CA HIS A 219 -30.74 11.10 20.99
C HIS A 219 -31.20 11.26 22.43
N SER A 220 -31.25 12.50 22.92
CA SER A 220 -31.77 12.77 24.25
C SER A 220 -33.25 12.41 24.34
N LEU A 221 -33.60 11.45 25.18
CA LEU A 221 -34.97 11.05 25.40
C LEU A 221 -35.79 12.08 26.24
N TYR A 222 -35.13 13.12 26.75
CA TYR A 222 -35.79 14.22 27.45
C TYR A 222 -36.43 15.24 26.51
N GLU A 223 -36.17 15.17 25.21
CA GLU A 223 -36.82 16.02 24.23
C GLU A 223 -38.32 15.67 24.13
N SER A 224 -39.16 16.70 23.96
CA SER A 224 -40.64 16.58 23.99
C SER A 224 -41.20 15.56 23.00
N VAL A 225 -40.49 15.34 21.87
CA VAL A 225 -40.89 14.37 20.83
C VAL A 225 -40.89 12.93 21.34
N TRP A 226 -40.08 12.61 22.37
CA TRP A 226 -39.98 11.26 22.90
C TRP A 226 -41.05 10.98 24.01
N SER A 227 -41.67 12.01 24.57
CA SER A 227 -42.63 11.87 25.66
C SER A 227 -43.86 11.01 25.31
N SER A 228 -44.24 10.93 24.03
CA SER A 228 -45.31 10.06 23.53
C SER A 228 -44.87 8.62 23.19
N ILE A 229 -43.56 8.36 23.18
CA ILE A 229 -42.98 7.09 22.75
C ILE A 229 -42.40 6.34 23.96
N VAL A 230 -41.78 7.09 24.89
CA VAL A 230 -41.05 6.56 26.05
C VAL A 230 -41.63 7.10 27.33
N LYS A 231 -41.73 6.26 28.34
CA LYS A 231 -42.17 6.68 29.71
C LYS A 231 -41.08 7.52 30.36
N ASN A 232 -41.34 8.80 30.62
CA ASN A 232 -40.35 9.74 31.17
C ASN A 232 -39.66 9.23 32.44
N ALA A 233 -40.41 8.60 33.34
CA ALA A 233 -39.86 8.06 34.59
C ALA A 233 -38.88 6.89 34.39
N SER A 234 -38.80 6.32 33.20
CA SER A 234 -37.90 5.20 32.87
C SER A 234 -36.65 5.63 32.17
N ILE A 235 -36.49 6.91 31.84
CA ILE A 235 -35.35 7.41 31.10
C ILE A 235 -34.08 7.33 31.94
N LYS A 236 -33.08 6.65 31.41
CA LYS A 236 -31.74 6.50 32.00
C LYS A 236 -30.67 6.92 31.03
N PRO A 237 -29.91 7.99 31.29
CA PRO A 237 -28.69 8.29 30.58
C PRO A 237 -27.56 7.36 31.07
N THR A 238 -26.74 6.89 30.16
CA THR A 238 -25.59 6.02 30.43
C THR A 238 -24.41 6.51 29.60
N PRO A 239 -23.23 6.71 30.20
CA PRO A 239 -22.01 6.99 29.40
C PRO A 239 -21.80 5.93 28.34
N PHE A 240 -21.47 6.34 27.11
CA PHE A 240 -21.24 5.39 26.00
C PHE A 240 -20.16 4.36 26.36
N SER A 241 -19.08 4.80 27.02
CA SER A 241 -17.98 3.94 27.44
C SER A 241 -18.43 2.81 28.40
N GLU A 242 -19.37 3.08 29.26
CA GLU A 242 -19.94 2.07 30.19
C GLU A 242 -20.69 0.98 29.41
N LEU A 243 -21.41 1.36 28.34
CA LEU A 243 -22.10 0.40 27.47
C LEU A 243 -21.11 -0.34 26.59
N ALA A 244 -20.17 0.37 26.01
CA ALA A 244 -19.20 -0.13 25.02
C ALA A 244 -18.24 -1.17 25.60
N PHE A 245 -17.81 -0.98 26.83
CA PHE A 245 -16.84 -1.85 27.51
C PHE A 245 -17.47 -2.64 28.66
N HIS A 246 -18.77 -2.82 28.61
CA HIS A 246 -19.50 -3.58 29.63
C HIS A 246 -19.10 -5.06 29.62
N ASN A 247 -19.15 -5.70 30.80
CA ASN A 247 -18.84 -7.12 30.93
C ASN A 247 -19.80 -8.03 30.12
N GLU A 248 -21.08 -7.66 30.05
CA GLU A 248 -22.10 -8.37 29.28
C GLU A 248 -21.92 -8.14 27.77
N ALA A 249 -21.78 -9.23 27.01
CA ALA A 249 -21.64 -9.18 25.55
C ALA A 249 -22.80 -8.45 24.86
N ALA A 250 -24.03 -8.68 25.32
CA ALA A 250 -25.22 -8.05 24.75
C ALA A 250 -25.16 -6.50 24.81
N LYS A 251 -24.63 -5.92 25.87
CA LYS A 251 -24.49 -4.46 25.97
C LYS A 251 -23.41 -3.92 25.05
N ARG A 252 -22.31 -4.64 24.90
CA ARG A 252 -21.28 -4.29 23.90
C ARG A 252 -21.84 -4.34 22.47
N ASP A 253 -22.72 -5.30 22.19
CA ASP A 253 -23.38 -5.41 20.89
C ASP A 253 -24.33 -4.24 20.65
N TYR A 254 -25.04 -3.73 21.68
CA TYR A 254 -25.85 -2.53 21.53
C TYR A 254 -25.00 -1.30 21.19
N ALA A 255 -23.86 -1.13 21.84
CA ALA A 255 -22.93 -0.05 21.49
C ALA A 255 -22.47 -0.13 20.02
N ARG A 256 -22.06 -1.32 19.55
CA ARG A 256 -21.65 -1.51 18.15
C ARG A 256 -22.80 -1.27 17.17
N GLU A 257 -24.00 -1.74 17.48
CA GLU A 257 -25.17 -1.52 16.63
C GLU A 257 -25.53 -0.03 16.55
N LEU A 258 -25.47 0.71 17.66
CA LEU A 258 -25.68 2.14 17.67
C LEU A 258 -24.61 2.87 16.85
N LEU A 259 -23.31 2.51 16.96
CA LEU A 259 -22.25 3.07 16.11
C LEU A 259 -22.52 2.82 14.62
N ASN A 260 -22.96 1.61 14.25
CA ASN A 260 -23.30 1.29 12.86
C ASN A 260 -24.49 2.12 12.35
N LEU A 261 -25.49 2.35 13.19
CA LEU A 261 -26.63 3.20 12.86
C LEU A 261 -26.22 4.66 12.68
N CYS A 262 -25.34 5.16 13.57
CA CYS A 262 -24.75 6.50 13.46
C CYS A 262 -23.93 6.65 12.19
N LEU A 263 -23.07 5.67 11.86
CA LEU A 263 -22.27 5.67 10.63
C LEU A 263 -23.18 5.70 9.39
N ASN A 264 -24.24 4.90 9.39
CA ASN A 264 -25.20 4.85 8.28
C ASN A 264 -25.92 6.21 8.12
N ALA A 265 -26.40 6.81 9.20
CA ALA A 265 -27.05 8.12 9.18
C ALA A 265 -26.07 9.20 8.67
N ARG A 266 -24.83 9.18 9.16
CA ARG A 266 -23.76 10.09 8.76
C ARG A 266 -23.45 10.00 7.26
N LEU A 267 -23.25 8.80 6.73
CA LEU A 267 -22.89 8.59 5.34
C LEU A 267 -24.03 8.88 4.35
N ARG A 268 -25.28 8.73 4.78
CA ARG A 268 -26.45 9.13 3.98
C ARG A 268 -26.48 10.60 3.63
N LEU A 269 -25.89 11.46 4.44
CA LEU A 269 -25.74 12.88 4.16
C LEU A 269 -24.84 13.16 2.94
N GLU A 270 -23.93 12.21 2.65
CA GLU A 270 -22.98 12.25 1.53
C GLU A 270 -23.44 11.36 0.35
N GLU A 271 -24.73 10.98 0.31
CA GLU A 271 -25.28 10.08 -0.72
C GLU A 271 -24.59 8.71 -0.78
N ILE A 272 -24.10 8.24 0.38
CA ILE A 272 -23.47 6.93 0.54
C ILE A 272 -24.43 6.06 1.37
N PHE A 273 -24.81 4.91 0.82
CA PHE A 273 -25.82 4.05 1.39
C PHE A 273 -25.25 2.67 1.68
N TRP A 274 -25.69 2.07 2.81
CA TRP A 274 -25.39 0.68 3.12
C TRP A 274 -26.17 -0.28 2.23
N SER A 275 -25.46 -1.17 1.57
CA SER A 275 -26.02 -2.33 0.87
C SER A 275 -25.90 -3.56 1.77
N ARG A 276 -27.06 -4.14 2.15
CA ARG A 276 -27.08 -5.34 2.98
C ARG A 276 -26.55 -6.57 2.21
N ASP A 277 -26.89 -6.68 0.93
CA ASP A 277 -26.52 -7.84 0.10
C ASP A 277 -25.01 -7.86 -0.21
N GLU A 278 -24.38 -6.68 -0.26
CA GLU A 278 -22.96 -6.54 -0.57
C GLU A 278 -22.10 -6.27 0.67
N GLU A 279 -22.71 -6.06 1.83
CA GLU A 279 -22.07 -5.72 3.11
C GLU A 279 -21.07 -4.56 2.99
N MET A 280 -21.44 -3.53 2.22
CA MET A 280 -20.59 -2.36 1.99
C MET A 280 -21.40 -1.06 1.85
N PHE A 281 -20.73 0.05 2.09
CA PHE A 281 -21.24 1.38 1.79
C PHE A 281 -20.91 1.76 0.35
N ILE A 282 -21.93 2.24 -0.41
CA ILE A 282 -21.82 2.53 -1.84
C ILE A 282 -22.25 3.97 -2.09
N TYR A 283 -21.41 4.76 -2.78
CA TYR A 283 -21.80 6.06 -3.29
C TYR A 283 -22.86 5.90 -4.38
N SER A 284 -24.04 6.44 -4.14
CA SER A 284 -25.19 6.35 -5.06
C SER A 284 -25.93 7.68 -5.09
N PRO A 285 -25.54 8.61 -5.98
CA PRO A 285 -26.14 9.92 -6.02
C PRO A 285 -27.63 9.84 -6.42
N ARG A 286 -28.46 10.64 -5.76
CA ARG A 286 -29.91 10.74 -6.02
C ARG A 286 -30.24 11.55 -7.26
N ARG A 287 -29.33 12.45 -7.67
CA ARG A 287 -29.48 13.27 -8.85
C ARG A 287 -28.53 12.80 -9.94
N ASP A 288 -28.89 13.05 -11.18
CA ASP A 288 -27.97 12.84 -12.29
C ASP A 288 -26.84 13.90 -12.23
N HIS A 289 -25.66 13.45 -11.84
CA HIS A 289 -24.43 14.26 -11.78
C HIS A 289 -23.57 14.11 -13.04
N GLY A 290 -24.12 13.50 -14.10
CA GLY A 290 -23.41 13.21 -15.33
C GLY A 290 -22.53 11.96 -15.27
N LYS A 291 -21.76 11.72 -16.32
CA LYS A 291 -21.02 10.47 -16.52
C LYS A 291 -19.85 10.27 -15.57
N ARG A 292 -19.32 11.32 -14.97
CA ARG A 292 -18.16 11.24 -14.05
C ARG A 292 -18.32 12.22 -12.90
N VAL A 293 -18.34 11.72 -11.68
CA VAL A 293 -18.29 12.49 -10.45
C VAL A 293 -16.93 12.28 -9.81
N ARG A 294 -16.23 13.36 -9.50
CA ARG A 294 -14.92 13.34 -8.86
C ARG A 294 -14.87 14.32 -7.71
N LYS A 295 -14.14 13.97 -6.66
CA LYS A 295 -13.83 14.86 -5.53
C LYS A 295 -12.33 15.08 -5.48
N SER A 296 -11.90 16.33 -5.28
CA SER A 296 -10.50 16.67 -5.05
C SER A 296 -10.09 16.29 -3.63
N VAL A 297 -8.94 15.67 -3.50
CA VAL A 297 -8.32 15.31 -2.22
C VAL A 297 -6.96 15.97 -2.14
N LYS A 298 -6.71 16.73 -1.10
CA LYS A 298 -5.44 17.40 -0.87
C LYS A 298 -4.47 16.50 -0.11
N SER A 299 -3.24 16.45 -0.55
CA SER A 299 -2.12 15.95 0.22
C SER A 299 -1.10 17.08 0.40
N ASP A 300 -0.16 16.91 1.32
CA ASP A 300 0.88 17.92 1.63
C ASP A 300 1.64 18.42 0.40
N ARG A 301 1.66 17.65 -0.67
CA ARG A 301 2.44 17.96 -1.89
C ARG A 301 1.60 18.13 -3.15
N ARG A 302 0.35 17.65 -3.21
CA ARG A 302 -0.47 17.65 -4.44
C ARG A 302 -1.97 17.52 -4.14
N GLU A 303 -2.76 18.02 -5.07
CA GLU A 303 -4.20 17.76 -5.16
C GLU A 303 -4.45 16.61 -6.15
N THR A 304 -5.22 15.62 -5.73
CA THR A 304 -5.58 14.45 -6.56
C THR A 304 -7.08 14.35 -6.68
N LYS A 305 -7.59 14.08 -7.88
CA LYS A 305 -9.03 13.88 -8.11
C LYS A 305 -9.37 12.40 -8.04
N VAL A 306 -10.17 12.01 -7.04
CA VAL A 306 -10.68 10.65 -6.86
C VAL A 306 -12.08 10.54 -7.48
N GLY A 307 -12.34 9.48 -8.25
CA GLY A 307 -13.65 9.22 -8.83
C GLY A 307 -14.63 8.70 -7.79
N LEU A 308 -15.81 9.31 -7.69
CA LEU A 308 -16.93 8.81 -6.89
C LEU A 308 -17.86 7.92 -7.72
N LEU A 309 -18.09 8.33 -8.97
CA LEU A 309 -18.92 7.62 -9.95
C LEU A 309 -18.29 7.71 -11.33
N HIS A 310 -18.28 6.60 -12.05
CA HIS A 310 -17.90 6.57 -13.46
C HIS A 310 -18.93 5.74 -14.25
N VAL A 311 -19.61 6.36 -15.17
CA VAL A 311 -20.56 5.72 -16.08
C VAL A 311 -19.86 5.43 -17.40
N THR A 312 -19.84 4.16 -17.81
CA THR A 312 -19.30 3.72 -19.09
C THR A 312 -20.45 3.48 -20.07
N GLU A 313 -20.38 4.12 -21.24
CA GLU A 313 -21.35 3.97 -22.29
C GLU A 313 -20.73 3.35 -23.55
N ARG A 314 -21.54 2.57 -24.26
CA ARG A 314 -21.21 2.03 -25.58
C ARG A 314 -22.44 2.14 -26.49
N ASN A 315 -22.26 2.71 -27.67
CA ASN A 315 -23.34 2.91 -28.63
C ASN A 315 -24.59 3.60 -28.03
N GLY A 316 -24.36 4.62 -27.15
CA GLY A 316 -25.45 5.36 -26.49
C GLY A 316 -26.17 4.62 -25.38
N ARG A 317 -25.70 3.43 -24.98
CA ARG A 317 -26.26 2.65 -23.88
C ARG A 317 -25.27 2.54 -22.73
N ILE A 318 -25.77 2.69 -21.50
CA ILE A 318 -24.96 2.47 -20.29
C ILE A 318 -24.69 0.97 -20.17
N VAL A 319 -23.42 0.61 -20.25
CA VAL A 319 -22.97 -0.78 -20.08
C VAL A 319 -22.57 -1.08 -18.65
N ARG A 320 -22.09 -0.05 -17.93
CA ARG A 320 -21.59 -0.22 -16.56
C ARG A 320 -21.52 1.12 -15.82
N CYS A 321 -21.78 1.08 -14.51
CA CYS A 321 -21.44 2.16 -13.58
C CYS A 321 -20.45 1.62 -12.54
N ARG A 322 -19.35 2.35 -12.30
CA ARG A 322 -18.40 2.09 -11.24
C ARG A 322 -18.62 3.11 -10.13
N HIS A 323 -18.98 2.65 -8.95
CA HIS A 323 -19.25 3.45 -7.78
C HIS A 323 -18.12 3.32 -6.77
N LEU A 324 -17.72 4.42 -6.14
CA LEU A 324 -16.87 4.36 -4.96
C LEU A 324 -17.61 3.61 -3.85
N ALA A 325 -16.93 2.68 -3.20
CA ALA A 325 -17.48 1.91 -2.12
C ALA A 325 -16.44 1.66 -1.02
N MET A 326 -16.89 1.30 0.18
CA MET A 326 -16.02 0.82 1.25
C MET A 326 -16.70 -0.27 2.05
N MET A 327 -15.94 -1.25 2.49
CA MET A 327 -16.30 -2.09 3.62
C MET A 327 -15.83 -1.38 4.88
N ALA A 328 -16.66 -1.40 5.93
CA ALA A 328 -16.36 -0.71 7.16
C ALA A 328 -16.77 -1.56 8.36
N LYS A 329 -15.90 -1.62 9.36
CA LYS A 329 -16.10 -2.39 10.58
C LYS A 329 -15.55 -1.63 11.77
N PHE A 330 -16.36 -1.52 12.85
CA PHE A 330 -15.86 -1.03 14.12
C PHE A 330 -15.04 -2.11 14.81
N VAL A 331 -13.82 -1.75 15.20
CA VAL A 331 -12.89 -2.58 15.97
C VAL A 331 -12.54 -1.89 17.28
N ASP A 332 -12.40 -2.69 18.33
CA ASP A 332 -12.03 -2.24 19.67
C ASP A 332 -10.57 -2.61 19.92
N ILE A 333 -9.75 -1.62 20.25
CA ILE A 333 -8.33 -1.78 20.54
C ILE A 333 -8.00 -0.95 21.79
N GLY A 334 -7.69 -1.60 22.89
CA GLY A 334 -7.28 -0.93 24.13
C GLY A 334 -8.31 0.05 24.67
N ASN A 335 -9.58 -0.35 24.72
CA ASN A 335 -10.71 0.47 25.14
C ASN A 335 -10.94 1.73 24.29
N ARG A 336 -10.54 1.70 23.03
CA ARG A 336 -10.83 2.74 22.03
C ARG A 336 -11.43 2.10 20.80
N TYR A 337 -12.40 2.79 20.20
CA TYR A 337 -12.96 2.35 18.93
C TYR A 337 -12.21 2.95 17.75
N PHE A 338 -12.02 2.11 16.75
CA PHE A 338 -11.54 2.50 15.42
C PHE A 338 -12.54 2.01 14.38
N LEU A 339 -12.67 2.76 13.31
CA LEU A 339 -13.36 2.30 12.10
C LEU A 339 -12.29 1.77 11.13
N GLN A 340 -12.28 0.46 10.92
CA GLN A 340 -11.51 -0.13 9.82
C GLN A 340 -12.19 0.26 8.51
N VAL A 341 -11.46 0.93 7.63
CA VAL A 341 -11.92 1.43 6.34
C VAL A 341 -11.21 0.67 5.23
N ASP A 342 -11.92 -0.17 4.51
CA ASP A 342 -11.39 -0.93 3.38
C ASP A 342 -11.99 -0.39 2.07
N PRO A 343 -11.28 0.52 1.38
CA PRO A 343 -11.74 1.08 0.12
C PRO A 343 -11.95 0.00 -0.95
N THR A 344 -13.04 0.12 -1.67
CA THR A 344 -13.37 -0.81 -2.76
C THR A 344 -14.23 -0.10 -3.81
N TRP A 345 -14.69 -0.86 -4.80
CA TRP A 345 -15.56 -0.39 -5.85
C TRP A 345 -16.78 -1.29 -5.98
N TYR A 346 -17.91 -0.70 -6.28
CA TYR A 346 -19.11 -1.44 -6.66
C TYR A 346 -19.41 -1.20 -8.13
N PHE A 347 -19.72 -2.27 -8.85
CA PHE A 347 -20.11 -2.19 -10.25
C PHE A 347 -21.57 -2.52 -10.42
N SER A 348 -22.31 -1.63 -11.07
CA SER A 348 -23.71 -1.85 -11.42
C SER A 348 -23.97 -1.76 -12.91
N ARG A 349 -25.03 -2.45 -13.34
CA ARG A 349 -25.61 -2.36 -14.67
C ARG A 349 -27.13 -2.32 -14.51
N ASN A 350 -27.78 -1.31 -15.10
CA ASN A 350 -29.22 -1.12 -14.98
C ASN A 350 -29.74 -1.13 -13.53
N GLY A 351 -28.99 -0.47 -12.62
CA GLY A 351 -29.35 -0.40 -11.20
C GLY A 351 -29.16 -1.69 -10.39
N ARG A 352 -28.64 -2.75 -10.99
CA ARG A 352 -28.35 -4.03 -10.32
C ARG A 352 -26.85 -4.31 -10.34
N LYS A 353 -26.38 -5.21 -9.46
CA LYS A 353 -25.01 -5.70 -9.46
C LYS A 353 -24.61 -6.22 -10.84
N HIS A 354 -23.43 -5.81 -11.30
CA HIS A 354 -22.91 -6.25 -12.59
C HIS A 354 -22.62 -7.76 -12.57
N PRO A 355 -23.04 -8.55 -13.58
CA PRO A 355 -22.86 -10.02 -13.58
C PRO A 355 -21.41 -10.47 -13.43
N ARG A 356 -20.45 -9.70 -13.96
CA ARG A 356 -19.00 -9.97 -13.87
C ARG A 356 -18.30 -9.10 -12.82
N TRP A 357 -18.98 -8.80 -11.73
CA TRP A 357 -18.48 -7.91 -10.68
C TRP A 357 -17.13 -8.36 -10.09
N GLU A 358 -16.98 -9.67 -9.86
CA GLU A 358 -15.75 -10.25 -9.27
C GLU A 358 -14.53 -10.06 -10.17
N ASP A 359 -14.69 -10.27 -11.48
CA ASP A 359 -13.62 -10.07 -12.45
C ASP A 359 -13.21 -8.60 -12.53
N LEU A 360 -14.21 -7.70 -12.52
CA LEU A 360 -13.97 -6.26 -12.55
C LEU A 360 -13.23 -5.77 -11.31
N ILE A 361 -13.60 -6.24 -10.11
CA ILE A 361 -12.90 -5.93 -8.85
C ILE A 361 -11.48 -6.49 -8.87
N ARG A 362 -11.30 -7.74 -9.32
CA ARG A 362 -9.97 -8.35 -9.44
C ARG A 362 -9.07 -7.53 -10.36
N THR A 363 -9.59 -7.11 -11.51
CA THR A 363 -8.85 -6.29 -12.47
C THR A 363 -8.42 -4.96 -11.87
N ILE A 364 -9.32 -4.25 -11.16
CA ILE A 364 -8.96 -3.00 -10.50
C ILE A 364 -7.87 -3.22 -9.45
N ARG A 365 -8.02 -4.22 -8.58
CA ARG A 365 -7.04 -4.50 -7.52
C ARG A 365 -5.65 -4.78 -8.07
N ILE A 366 -5.55 -5.48 -9.20
CA ILE A 366 -4.28 -5.75 -9.88
C ILE A 366 -3.65 -4.47 -10.45
N MET A 367 -4.48 -3.54 -10.94
CA MET A 367 -4.02 -2.32 -11.62
C MET A 367 -3.92 -1.10 -10.70
N GLN A 368 -4.53 -1.16 -9.51
CA GLN A 368 -4.55 -0.05 -8.56
C GLN A 368 -3.13 0.19 -8.04
N LYS A 369 -2.63 1.41 -8.26
CA LYS A 369 -1.35 1.84 -7.71
C LYS A 369 -1.52 2.19 -6.24
N GLU A 370 -0.50 1.98 -5.43
CA GLU A 370 -0.46 2.36 -4.01
C GLU A 370 -0.94 3.81 -3.80
N ARG A 371 -0.45 4.74 -4.58
CA ARG A 371 -0.86 6.15 -4.54
C ARG A 371 -2.36 6.36 -4.73
N GLU A 372 -3.03 5.56 -5.55
CA GLU A 372 -4.47 5.63 -5.76
C GLU A 372 -5.23 5.11 -4.55
N TYR A 373 -4.73 4.03 -3.95
CA TYR A 373 -5.28 3.48 -2.72
C TYR A 373 -5.20 4.50 -1.58
N HIS A 374 -4.04 5.11 -1.36
CA HIS A 374 -3.86 6.16 -0.35
C HIS A 374 -4.72 7.40 -0.62
N SER A 375 -4.88 7.79 -1.89
CA SER A 375 -5.78 8.90 -2.24
C SER A 375 -7.24 8.57 -1.91
N THR A 376 -7.63 7.31 -2.08
CA THR A 376 -8.99 6.84 -1.75
C THR A 376 -9.20 6.76 -0.23
N LEU A 377 -8.20 6.30 0.54
CA LEU A 377 -8.25 6.35 2.01
C LEU A 377 -8.40 7.79 2.52
N ARG A 378 -7.62 8.74 1.98
CA ARG A 378 -7.75 10.16 2.34
C ARG A 378 -9.14 10.70 2.01
N LEU A 379 -9.70 10.35 0.85
CA LEU A 379 -11.06 10.73 0.51
C LEU A 379 -12.06 10.23 1.55
N TRP A 380 -11.94 8.97 1.98
CA TRP A 380 -12.82 8.43 3.01
C TRP A 380 -12.66 9.15 4.35
N ARG A 381 -11.42 9.50 4.73
CA ARG A 381 -11.18 10.34 5.92
C ARG A 381 -11.90 11.69 5.77
N GLU A 382 -11.70 12.43 4.67
CA GLU A 382 -12.37 13.72 4.45
C GLU A 382 -13.90 13.61 4.46
N VAL A 383 -14.46 12.55 3.87
CA VAL A 383 -15.89 12.27 3.90
C VAL A 383 -16.37 12.02 5.32
N LEU A 384 -15.65 11.26 6.12
CA LEU A 384 -16.02 10.88 7.48
C LEU A 384 -15.78 12.01 8.49
N THR A 385 -14.70 12.80 8.38
CA THR A 385 -14.38 13.92 9.26
C THR A 385 -15.11 15.21 8.90
N GLN A 386 -15.65 15.34 7.68
CA GLN A 386 -16.24 16.58 7.12
C GLN A 386 -15.26 17.76 7.04
N GLU A 387 -13.98 17.48 6.94
CA GLU A 387 -12.99 18.54 6.72
C GLU A 387 -13.28 19.31 5.43
N GLY A 388 -13.47 20.61 5.58
CA GLY A 388 -13.62 21.54 4.43
C GLY A 388 -15.04 22.02 4.13
N ASP A 389 -16.08 21.57 4.83
CA ASP A 389 -17.44 22.07 4.60
C ASP A 389 -17.95 22.85 5.83
N LEU A 390 -17.58 24.13 5.91
CA LEU A 390 -17.99 25.04 6.97
C LEU A 390 -19.51 25.37 6.97
N ALA A 391 -20.23 24.98 5.92
CA ALA A 391 -21.64 25.32 5.72
C ALA A 391 -22.61 24.23 6.18
N ARG A 392 -22.12 23.00 6.45
CA ARG A 392 -22.96 21.89 6.93
C ARG A 392 -22.90 21.81 8.45
N THR A 393 -24.06 21.84 9.09
CA THR A 393 -24.21 21.42 10.49
C THR A 393 -23.76 19.98 10.61
N GLY A 394 -22.57 19.77 11.21
CA GLY A 394 -21.94 18.46 11.31
C GLY A 394 -22.83 17.46 12.01
N TYR A 395 -22.78 16.21 11.60
CA TYR A 395 -23.39 15.11 12.32
C TYR A 395 -22.72 14.97 13.69
N SER A 396 -23.45 15.23 14.77
CA SER A 396 -22.88 15.41 16.13
C SER A 396 -22.62 14.11 16.88
N PHE A 397 -23.35 13.04 16.55
CA PHE A 397 -23.32 11.80 17.35
C PHE A 397 -22.12 10.91 17.09
N LEU A 398 -21.47 11.04 15.96
CA LEU A 398 -20.30 10.23 15.63
C LEU A 398 -19.29 11.11 14.87
N ARG A 399 -18.13 11.27 15.48
CA ARG A 399 -17.02 12.02 14.89
C ARG A 399 -15.82 11.09 14.68
N PHE A 400 -14.91 11.51 13.84
CA PHE A 400 -13.71 10.76 13.50
C PHE A 400 -12.47 11.63 13.64
N GLY A 401 -11.37 11.04 14.08
CA GLY A 401 -10.04 11.62 14.11
C GLY A 401 -9.21 11.23 12.88
N ASP A 402 -7.94 11.04 13.11
CA ASP A 402 -6.99 10.59 12.08
C ASP A 402 -6.88 9.07 11.99
N TYR A 403 -6.31 8.58 10.90
CA TYR A 403 -5.86 7.20 10.83
C TYR A 403 -4.77 6.94 11.86
N LEU A 404 -4.83 5.78 12.49
CA LEU A 404 -3.79 5.32 13.38
C LEU A 404 -2.47 5.22 12.61
N LYS A 405 -1.48 5.97 13.09
CA LYS A 405 -0.10 5.95 12.57
C LYS A 405 0.80 5.29 13.57
N PHE A 406 1.81 4.61 13.09
CA PHE A 406 2.86 4.05 13.91
C PHE A 406 4.18 4.07 13.14
N GLU A 407 5.24 4.29 13.87
CA GLU A 407 6.59 4.22 13.34
C GLU A 407 7.00 2.75 13.23
N SER A 408 7.37 2.32 12.04
CA SER A 408 7.95 1.00 11.83
C SER A 408 9.48 1.14 11.77
N PRO A 409 10.23 0.35 12.54
CA PRO A 409 11.68 0.32 12.42
C PRO A 409 12.16 -0.33 11.12
N VAL A 410 11.22 -0.83 10.33
CA VAL A 410 11.44 -1.57 9.09
C VAL A 410 10.63 -0.92 7.98
N SER A 411 11.29 -0.43 6.93
CA SER A 411 10.59 0.05 5.73
C SER A 411 10.48 -1.05 4.68
N VAL A 412 9.39 -1.03 3.92
CA VAL A 412 9.25 -1.86 2.73
C VAL A 412 9.64 -1.01 1.52
N PRO A 413 10.69 -1.38 0.76
CA PRO A 413 11.08 -0.63 -0.42
C PRO A 413 9.94 -0.50 -1.43
N ASP A 414 9.78 0.68 -2.02
CA ASP A 414 8.72 0.97 -3.00
C ASP A 414 8.68 -0.03 -4.18
N GLU A 415 9.83 -0.61 -4.52
CA GLU A 415 9.91 -1.61 -5.58
C GLU A 415 9.20 -2.92 -5.21
N LEU A 416 9.08 -3.27 -3.94
CA LEU A 416 8.38 -4.48 -3.48
C LEU A 416 6.86 -4.33 -3.51
N TRP A 417 6.35 -3.10 -3.57
CA TRP A 417 4.93 -2.80 -3.75
C TRP A 417 4.46 -2.91 -5.20
N LYS A 418 5.37 -3.11 -6.15
CA LYS A 418 5.03 -3.29 -7.56
C LYS A 418 4.52 -4.70 -7.79
N THR A 419 3.22 -4.88 -7.75
CA THR A 419 2.56 -6.18 -7.96
C THR A 419 2.52 -6.63 -9.42
N MET A 420 2.82 -5.75 -10.40
CA MET A 420 2.91 -6.09 -11.83
C MET A 420 3.92 -5.20 -12.55
N SER A 421 4.50 -5.73 -13.65
CA SER A 421 5.46 -5.01 -14.49
C SER A 421 4.90 -3.67 -15.00
N ASP A 422 5.75 -2.66 -15.05
CA ASP A 422 5.41 -1.31 -15.53
C ASP A 422 4.78 -1.30 -16.93
N ALA A 423 5.03 -2.31 -17.75
CA ALA A 423 4.40 -2.50 -19.06
C ALA A 423 2.87 -2.66 -19.03
N ALA A 424 2.30 -3.10 -17.89
CA ALA A 424 0.84 -3.18 -17.70
C ALA A 424 0.25 -1.86 -17.18
N ALA A 425 1.08 -0.92 -16.72
CA ALA A 425 0.64 0.33 -16.09
C ALA A 425 0.26 1.43 -17.09
N GLU A 426 0.64 1.30 -18.36
CA GLU A 426 0.31 2.27 -19.42
C GLU A 426 -1.02 1.98 -20.11
N VAL A 427 -1.60 0.81 -19.91
CA VAL A 427 -2.93 0.51 -20.45
C VAL A 427 -3.97 1.19 -19.57
N ASP A 428 -4.74 2.10 -20.16
CA ASP A 428 -5.84 2.79 -19.49
C ASP A 428 -6.77 1.75 -18.82
N LEU A 429 -6.94 1.87 -17.50
CA LEU A 429 -7.82 0.99 -16.71
C LEU A 429 -9.21 0.87 -17.33
N ASP A 430 -9.73 2.00 -17.83
CA ASP A 430 -11.03 2.04 -18.48
C ASP A 430 -11.03 1.22 -19.78
N GLN A 431 -9.94 1.18 -20.54
CA GLN A 431 -9.81 0.38 -21.75
C GLN A 431 -9.77 -1.13 -21.45
N LYS A 432 -9.01 -1.57 -20.45
CA LYS A 432 -9.03 -2.99 -20.01
C LYS A 432 -10.39 -3.40 -19.46
N LEU A 433 -11.03 -2.52 -18.69
CA LEU A 433 -12.37 -2.79 -18.18
C LEU A 433 -13.43 -2.89 -19.30
N LEU A 434 -13.22 -2.23 -20.46
CA LEU A 434 -14.11 -2.34 -21.63
C LEU A 434 -14.10 -3.75 -22.27
N GLU A 435 -13.06 -4.54 -22.09
CA GLU A 435 -13.00 -5.92 -22.57
C GLU A 435 -14.03 -6.82 -21.89
N PHE A 436 -14.44 -6.48 -20.67
CA PHE A 436 -15.47 -7.22 -19.92
C PHE A 436 -16.90 -6.88 -20.35
N ASP A 437 -17.09 -5.85 -21.17
CA ASP A 437 -18.41 -5.41 -21.64
C ASP A 437 -18.73 -5.96 -23.05
N LYS A 438 -17.85 -6.81 -23.61
CA LYS A 438 -18.07 -7.55 -24.86
C LYS A 438 -18.90 -8.80 -24.60
#